data_c2209026dd57e275722e7d258272c0d8
#
_entry.id   c2209026dd57e275722e7d258272c0d8
#
_cell.length_a   1.000
_cell.length_b   1.000
_cell.length_c   1.000
_cell.angle_alpha   90.00
_cell.angle_beta   90.00
_cell.angle_gamma   90.00
#
_symmetry.space_group_name_H-M   'P 1'
#
loop_
_entity.id
_entity.type
_entity.pdbx_description
1 polymer ?
#
loop_
_entity_poly.entity_id
_entity_poly.type
_entity_poly.pdbx_seq_one_letter_code
_entity_poly.pdbx_strand_id
1 'polypeptide(L)'
;ATLSPTVITGPDGTVEISVTSQTAGASTVTASINSSSQSRNVTFIADVRTAQIASLEVRQDNSVADGAMANTLRVKVTDAFGNALAGQTVSVMAGNGATVAPTVITEPDGTVEISVTSQTAGIITVTASINNSSQSRDVTFIADVRTAKIADLVVSQDNAVADGAMANTLQVRVTDAFGNTLAGQTVSVTAGNGATVAPAVTTEPDGTVEIPVTSQTAGTSAVTASINTSSQSQNVTFIADVRTAKIADLVVTRDNSVADGSTANTLRVRVTDTFGNTLAGQTVSVLADNGATVAPTVITGPDGTAEIFVTSQTAGISAVTASINSSTLSRDVTFIADVRTAQIADLVVIKDDSVADGAMANMLRARVTDAFGNALAGQTVSVTAGNGATTAPTVTTQPDGTVEISVTSQTAGISTVTATINSSTLSRDVTFIADVRTAQIASLEVTQDNSVADGAMANTLRVKVTDAFGNALAGQTVS
;
A
#
# COMPACT_ATOMS: atom_id res chain seq x y z
N ALA A 1 -31.97 -57.96 67.23
CA ALA A 1 -31.50 -58.03 68.64
C ALA A 1 -31.23 -59.49 69.04
N THR A 2 -30.26 -59.74 69.86
CA THR A 2 -29.88 -61.08 70.39
C THR A 2 -30.10 -61.08 71.88
N LEU A 3 -30.65 -62.19 72.34
CA LEU A 3 -30.87 -62.43 73.76
C LEU A 3 -30.63 -63.90 74.09
N SER A 4 -30.42 -64.25 75.40
CA SER A 4 -30.36 -65.63 75.83
C SER A 4 -31.76 -66.28 75.68
N PRO A 5 -31.88 -67.42 74.98
CA PRO A 5 -33.17 -68.02 74.63
C PRO A 5 -33.93 -68.53 75.88
N THR A 6 -33.22 -68.86 76.95
CA THR A 6 -33.76 -69.29 78.21
C THR A 6 -33.02 -68.64 79.37
N VAL A 7 -33.77 -68.23 80.35
CA VAL A 7 -33.23 -67.68 81.62
C VAL A 7 -33.94 -68.32 82.78
N ILE A 8 -33.31 -68.43 83.95
CA ILE A 8 -33.85 -69.09 85.15
C ILE A 8 -34.07 -67.98 86.22
N THR A 9 -35.27 -67.92 86.77
CA THR A 9 -35.61 -66.96 87.82
C THR A 9 -34.86 -67.27 89.10
N GLY A 10 -34.44 -66.22 89.82
CA GLY A 10 -33.86 -66.35 91.16
C GLY A 10 -34.89 -66.70 92.25
N PRO A 11 -34.46 -66.80 93.56
CA PRO A 11 -35.33 -67.13 94.70
C PRO A 11 -36.48 -66.17 94.91
N ASP A 12 -36.36 -64.95 94.42
CA ASP A 12 -37.39 -63.87 94.44
C ASP A 12 -38.35 -63.91 93.26
N GLY A 13 -38.20 -64.92 92.40
CA GLY A 13 -39.02 -65.06 91.17
C GLY A 13 -38.71 -64.13 90.05
N THR A 14 -37.60 -63.36 90.12
CA THR A 14 -37.18 -62.42 89.10
C THR A 14 -35.98 -62.95 88.35
N VAL A 15 -35.82 -62.44 87.06
CA VAL A 15 -34.62 -62.65 86.27
C VAL A 15 -34.39 -61.43 85.35
N GLU A 16 -33.16 -61.01 85.22
CA GLU A 16 -32.78 -59.99 84.27
C GLU A 16 -32.49 -60.61 82.90
N ILE A 17 -33.08 -60.06 81.87
CA ILE A 17 -32.81 -60.47 80.47
C ILE A 17 -31.99 -59.39 79.81
N SER A 18 -30.75 -59.71 79.53
CA SER A 18 -29.87 -58.82 78.72
C SER A 18 -30.16 -59.00 77.21
N VAL A 19 -30.47 -57.91 76.64
CA VAL A 19 -30.73 -57.84 75.15
C VAL A 19 -29.67 -56.97 74.51
N THR A 20 -29.02 -57.41 73.42
CA THR A 20 -28.05 -56.68 72.63
C THR A 20 -28.51 -56.55 71.18
N SER A 21 -28.12 -55.47 70.46
CA SER A 21 -28.42 -55.28 69.07
C SER A 21 -27.33 -54.51 68.40
N GLN A 22 -27.02 -54.88 67.17
CA GLN A 22 -26.20 -54.10 66.21
C GLN A 22 -27.09 -53.20 65.34
N THR A 23 -28.43 -53.38 65.43
CA THR A 23 -29.38 -52.59 64.63
C THR A 23 -30.09 -51.62 65.60
N ALA A 24 -30.00 -50.31 65.26
CA ALA A 24 -30.76 -49.29 66.01
C ALA A 24 -32.25 -49.39 65.68
N GLY A 25 -33.07 -48.98 66.64
CA GLY A 25 -34.52 -49.04 66.53
C GLY A 25 -35.16 -49.78 67.61
N ALA A 26 -36.47 -49.89 67.60
CA ALA A 26 -37.26 -50.59 68.58
C ALA A 26 -37.26 -52.13 68.34
N SER A 27 -36.95 -52.90 69.35
CA SER A 27 -37.04 -54.35 69.31
C SER A 27 -38.05 -54.82 70.36
N THR A 28 -39.03 -55.62 69.97
CA THR A 28 -39.98 -56.20 70.87
C THR A 28 -39.37 -57.44 71.57
N VAL A 29 -39.30 -57.42 72.89
CA VAL A 29 -38.85 -58.57 73.69
C VAL A 29 -40.07 -59.20 74.30
N THR A 30 -40.23 -60.49 74.08
CA THR A 30 -41.34 -61.30 74.66
C THR A 30 -40.77 -62.34 75.61
N ALA A 31 -41.20 -62.31 76.85
CA ALA A 31 -40.96 -63.35 77.83
C ALA A 31 -42.20 -64.23 77.95
N SER A 32 -42.00 -65.55 77.96
CA SER A 32 -43.09 -66.52 78.03
C SER A 32 -42.73 -67.67 78.95
N ILE A 33 -43.76 -68.14 79.72
CA ILE A 33 -43.71 -69.32 80.55
C ILE A 33 -45.06 -69.99 80.49
N ASN A 34 -45.08 -71.27 80.18
CA ASN A 34 -46.31 -72.05 79.99
C ASN A 34 -47.20 -71.34 78.92
N SER A 35 -48.43 -71.02 79.20
CA SER A 35 -49.35 -70.33 78.32
C SER A 35 -49.40 -68.79 78.55
N SER A 36 -48.52 -68.27 79.36
CA SER A 36 -48.47 -66.81 79.68
C SER A 36 -47.32 -66.18 78.99
N SER A 37 -47.56 -65.00 78.31
CA SER A 37 -46.50 -64.20 77.64
C SER A 37 -46.74 -62.70 77.87
N GLN A 38 -45.68 -61.96 78.00
CA GLN A 38 -45.66 -60.48 78.03
C GLN A 38 -44.58 -59.94 77.15
N SER A 39 -44.90 -58.87 76.43
CA SER A 39 -43.97 -58.17 75.48
C SER A 39 -43.73 -56.76 75.96
N ARG A 40 -42.48 -56.26 75.74
CA ARG A 40 -42.07 -54.87 75.92
C ARG A 40 -41.11 -54.50 74.83
N ASN A 41 -41.18 -53.25 74.37
CA ASN A 41 -40.22 -52.71 73.45
C ASN A 41 -39.02 -52.15 74.24
N VAL A 42 -37.83 -52.48 73.75
CA VAL A 42 -36.55 -51.85 74.11
C VAL A 42 -36.05 -51.09 72.85
N THR A 43 -35.47 -49.92 73.03
CA THR A 43 -34.94 -49.13 71.93
C THR A 43 -33.43 -49.12 71.97
N PHE A 44 -32.82 -49.48 70.90
CA PHE A 44 -31.39 -49.34 70.62
C PHE A 44 -31.13 -48.08 69.84
N ILE A 45 -30.13 -47.30 70.23
CA ILE A 45 -29.71 -46.09 69.56
C ILE A 45 -28.43 -46.36 68.78
N ALA A 46 -28.22 -45.68 67.61
CA ALA A 46 -26.99 -45.77 66.87
C ALA A 46 -25.81 -45.18 67.67
N ASP A 47 -24.59 -45.75 67.51
CA ASP A 47 -23.41 -45.33 68.26
C ASP A 47 -22.69 -44.17 67.60
N VAL A 48 -22.95 -42.96 68.08
CA VAL A 48 -22.35 -41.71 67.54
C VAL A 48 -20.81 -41.64 67.60
N ARG A 49 -20.19 -42.44 68.51
CA ARG A 49 -18.73 -42.50 68.71
C ARG A 49 -18.02 -43.19 67.56
N THR A 50 -18.75 -44.03 66.84
CA THR A 50 -18.26 -44.78 65.68
C THR A 50 -18.77 -44.19 64.34
N ALA A 51 -19.25 -42.92 64.37
CA ALA A 51 -19.76 -42.24 63.20
C ALA A 51 -18.73 -42.19 62.03
N GLN A 52 -19.18 -42.61 60.89
CA GLN A 52 -18.36 -42.64 59.64
C GLN A 52 -19.19 -42.19 58.45
N ILE A 53 -18.50 -41.68 57.38
CA ILE A 53 -19.09 -41.37 56.07
C ILE A 53 -19.36 -42.74 55.38
N ALA A 54 -20.59 -43.14 55.25
CA ALA A 54 -20.98 -44.38 54.56
C ALA A 54 -21.02 -44.23 53.11
N SER A 55 -21.47 -43.07 52.57
CA SER A 55 -21.40 -42.71 51.14
C SER A 55 -21.38 -41.20 50.98
N LEU A 56 -20.74 -40.79 49.87
CA LEU A 56 -20.82 -39.45 49.32
C LEU A 56 -21.17 -39.59 47.82
N GLU A 57 -22.33 -39.14 47.41
CA GLU A 57 -22.88 -39.30 46.05
C GLU A 57 -23.13 -37.96 45.38
N VAL A 58 -22.73 -37.79 44.10
CA VAL A 58 -23.08 -36.62 43.32
C VAL A 58 -24.54 -36.77 42.85
N ARG A 59 -25.37 -35.76 43.10
CA ARG A 59 -26.80 -35.70 42.73
C ARG A 59 -27.02 -34.78 41.52
N GLN A 60 -26.31 -33.66 41.48
CA GLN A 60 -26.32 -32.71 40.37
C GLN A 60 -24.86 -32.36 40.02
N ASP A 61 -24.56 -32.42 38.74
CA ASP A 61 -23.24 -32.09 38.21
C ASP A 61 -23.37 -31.17 36.98
N ASN A 62 -22.27 -30.61 36.50
CA ASN A 62 -22.21 -29.73 35.35
C ASN A 62 -23.04 -28.43 35.49
N SER A 63 -23.16 -27.92 36.69
CA SER A 63 -23.76 -26.59 36.90
C SER A 63 -22.88 -25.50 36.32
N VAL A 64 -23.51 -24.40 35.89
CA VAL A 64 -22.79 -23.23 35.32
C VAL A 64 -21.96 -22.58 36.44
N ALA A 65 -20.73 -22.21 36.09
CA ALA A 65 -19.79 -21.50 36.95
C ALA A 65 -20.15 -19.99 37.08
N ASP A 66 -21.36 -19.70 37.56
CA ASP A 66 -21.88 -18.33 37.74
C ASP A 66 -21.89 -17.86 39.23
N GLY A 67 -21.38 -18.70 40.14
CA GLY A 67 -21.39 -18.45 41.57
C GLY A 67 -22.75 -18.64 42.27
N ALA A 68 -23.82 -18.92 41.49
CA ALA A 68 -25.19 -19.06 42.00
C ALA A 68 -25.76 -20.47 41.79
N MET A 69 -25.55 -21.07 40.62
CA MET A 69 -25.98 -22.44 40.33
C MET A 69 -25.08 -23.44 41.05
N ALA A 70 -25.70 -24.33 41.82
CA ALA A 70 -24.99 -25.30 42.67
C ALA A 70 -24.91 -26.68 42.02
N ASN A 71 -23.76 -27.34 42.13
CA ASN A 71 -23.67 -28.78 42.10
C ASN A 71 -24.07 -29.32 43.48
N THR A 72 -24.78 -30.45 43.59
CA THR A 72 -25.23 -31.00 44.84
C THR A 72 -24.69 -32.41 45.04
N LEU A 73 -24.28 -32.68 46.29
CA LEU A 73 -23.84 -33.99 46.71
C LEU A 73 -24.70 -34.41 47.93
N ARG A 74 -24.88 -35.71 48.10
CA ARG A 74 -25.56 -36.27 49.27
C ARG A 74 -24.58 -37.11 50.04
N VAL A 75 -24.35 -36.75 51.27
CA VAL A 75 -23.57 -37.53 52.22
C VAL A 75 -24.48 -38.38 53.12
N LYS A 76 -24.08 -39.60 53.43
CA LYS A 76 -24.74 -40.48 54.39
C LYS A 76 -23.78 -40.85 55.52
N VAL A 77 -24.20 -40.64 56.74
CA VAL A 77 -23.45 -40.96 57.95
C VAL A 77 -24.09 -42.11 58.64
N THR A 78 -23.32 -43.11 59.06
CA THR A 78 -23.75 -44.25 59.81
C THR A 78 -22.77 -44.53 60.97
N ASP A 79 -23.20 -45.36 61.95
CA ASP A 79 -22.26 -45.97 62.86
C ASP A 79 -21.49 -47.16 62.20
N ALA A 80 -20.60 -47.84 62.93
CA ALA A 80 -19.82 -48.97 62.43
C ALA A 80 -20.68 -50.19 62.01
N PHE A 81 -21.97 -50.26 62.44
CA PHE A 81 -22.89 -51.31 62.05
C PHE A 81 -23.86 -50.90 60.94
N GLY A 82 -23.73 -49.68 60.38
CA GLY A 82 -24.55 -49.17 59.29
C GLY A 82 -25.86 -48.52 59.76
N ASN A 83 -26.06 -48.27 60.99
CA ASN A 83 -27.24 -47.52 61.48
C ASN A 83 -27.10 -46.04 61.14
N ALA A 84 -28.14 -45.46 60.59
CA ALA A 84 -28.20 -44.04 60.26
C ALA A 84 -28.02 -43.15 61.51
N LEU A 85 -27.19 -42.11 61.38
CA LEU A 85 -26.91 -41.18 62.48
C LEU A 85 -27.44 -39.78 62.13
N ALA A 86 -28.52 -39.41 62.86
CA ALA A 86 -29.10 -38.06 62.75
C ALA A 86 -28.31 -37.07 63.61
N GLY A 87 -28.37 -35.75 63.24
CA GLY A 87 -27.83 -34.67 64.06
C GLY A 87 -26.30 -34.64 64.12
N GLN A 88 -25.61 -35.37 63.22
CA GLN A 88 -24.16 -35.36 63.17
C GLN A 88 -23.65 -34.21 62.38
N THR A 89 -22.63 -33.52 62.88
CA THR A 89 -21.94 -32.47 62.17
C THR A 89 -20.88 -33.05 61.23
N VAL A 90 -21.05 -32.90 59.94
CA VAL A 90 -20.09 -33.29 58.89
C VAL A 90 -19.31 -32.03 58.47
N SER A 91 -18.01 -32.08 58.51
CA SER A 91 -17.14 -31.06 57.98
C SER A 91 -17.04 -31.24 56.48
N VAL A 92 -17.14 -30.12 55.69
CA VAL A 92 -17.09 -30.12 54.24
C VAL A 92 -16.04 -29.14 53.76
N MET A 93 -15.26 -29.57 52.78
CA MET A 93 -14.26 -28.74 52.07
C MET A 93 -14.44 -28.89 50.58
N ALA A 94 -14.27 -27.80 49.83
CA ALA A 94 -14.22 -27.80 48.39
C ALA A 94 -12.91 -27.15 47.89
N GLY A 95 -12.36 -27.69 46.81
CA GLY A 95 -11.13 -27.20 46.20
C GLY A 95 -11.36 -25.99 45.27
N ASN A 96 -10.27 -25.47 44.66
CA ASN A 96 -10.27 -24.47 43.59
C ASN A 96 -11.10 -23.20 43.86
N GLY A 97 -11.22 -22.79 45.16
CA GLY A 97 -11.97 -21.59 45.53
C GLY A 97 -13.48 -21.68 45.39
N ALA A 98 -14.03 -22.90 45.25
CA ALA A 98 -15.47 -23.10 45.28
C ALA A 98 -16.04 -22.82 46.68
N THR A 99 -17.26 -22.35 46.69
CA THR A 99 -17.97 -22.01 47.94
C THR A 99 -18.85 -23.17 48.38
N VAL A 100 -18.70 -23.58 49.63
CA VAL A 100 -19.49 -24.62 50.27
C VAL A 100 -19.70 -24.23 51.74
N ALA A 101 -20.81 -24.65 52.35
CA ALA A 101 -20.98 -24.57 53.82
C ALA A 101 -19.91 -25.43 54.49
N PRO A 102 -19.09 -24.89 55.42
CA PRO A 102 -17.97 -25.64 56.01
C PRO A 102 -18.44 -26.81 56.89
N THR A 103 -19.70 -26.78 57.33
CA THR A 103 -20.33 -27.85 58.05
C THR A 103 -21.81 -28.03 57.70
N VAL A 104 -22.28 -29.26 57.68
CA VAL A 104 -23.69 -29.62 57.49
C VAL A 104 -24.12 -30.61 58.55
N ILE A 105 -25.42 -30.68 58.83
CA ILE A 105 -25.96 -31.53 59.91
C ILE A 105 -26.88 -32.59 59.33
N THR A 106 -26.68 -33.89 59.69
CA THR A 106 -27.46 -34.98 59.14
C THR A 106 -28.90 -34.98 59.65
N GLU A 107 -29.84 -35.30 58.74
CA GLU A 107 -31.25 -35.46 58.96
C GLU A 107 -31.55 -36.81 59.69
N PRO A 108 -32.84 -37.11 60.10
CA PRO A 108 -33.19 -38.34 60.79
C PRO A 108 -32.81 -39.64 60.11
N ASP A 109 -32.68 -39.61 58.74
CA ASP A 109 -32.28 -40.77 57.91
C ASP A 109 -30.75 -40.93 57.84
N GLY A 110 -29.99 -40.07 58.52
CA GLY A 110 -28.53 -40.02 58.49
C GLY A 110 -27.95 -39.36 57.23
N THR A 111 -28.76 -38.73 56.36
CA THR A 111 -28.30 -38.08 55.13
C THR A 111 -28.32 -36.54 55.24
N VAL A 112 -27.57 -35.87 54.44
CA VAL A 112 -27.63 -34.40 54.24
C VAL A 112 -27.15 -34.03 52.86
N GLU A 113 -27.72 -32.99 52.27
CA GLU A 113 -27.26 -32.43 51.01
C GLU A 113 -26.18 -31.38 51.22
N ILE A 114 -25.18 -31.39 50.33
CA ILE A 114 -24.09 -30.44 50.25
C ILE A 114 -24.26 -29.69 48.94
N SER A 115 -24.47 -28.38 48.99
CA SER A 115 -24.51 -27.49 47.82
C SER A 115 -23.17 -26.80 47.67
N VAL A 116 -22.60 -26.90 46.45
CA VAL A 116 -21.31 -26.31 46.09
C VAL A 116 -21.54 -25.36 44.91
N THR A 117 -21.04 -24.13 44.99
CA THR A 117 -21.07 -23.15 43.91
C THR A 117 -19.66 -22.73 43.53
N SER A 118 -19.45 -22.30 42.27
CA SER A 118 -18.16 -21.81 41.77
C SER A 118 -18.33 -20.74 40.72
N GLN A 119 -17.39 -19.79 40.63
CA GLN A 119 -17.23 -18.88 39.53
C GLN A 119 -16.14 -19.37 38.56
N THR A 120 -15.42 -20.44 38.92
CA THR A 120 -14.37 -21.04 38.11
C THR A 120 -14.87 -22.33 37.48
N ALA A 121 -14.84 -22.44 36.18
CA ALA A 121 -15.16 -23.69 35.48
C ALA A 121 -14.03 -24.71 35.64
N GLY A 122 -14.41 -25.97 35.64
CA GLY A 122 -13.48 -27.09 35.79
C GLY A 122 -13.90 -28.07 36.86
N ILE A 123 -13.03 -29.01 37.19
CA ILE A 123 -13.25 -30.05 38.16
C ILE A 123 -12.91 -29.55 39.57
N ILE A 124 -13.82 -29.77 40.48
CA ILE A 124 -13.70 -29.39 41.92
C ILE A 124 -13.88 -30.64 42.76
N THR A 125 -12.90 -30.95 43.59
CA THR A 125 -12.98 -32.04 44.54
C THR A 125 -13.68 -31.56 45.83
N VAL A 126 -14.77 -32.21 46.19
CA VAL A 126 -15.52 -31.96 47.43
C VAL A 126 -15.23 -33.12 48.40
N THR A 127 -14.82 -32.78 49.64
CA THR A 127 -14.50 -33.73 50.70
C THR A 127 -15.44 -33.54 51.87
N ALA A 128 -16.11 -34.62 52.27
CA ALA A 128 -16.91 -34.68 53.50
C ALA A 128 -16.15 -35.53 54.52
N SER A 129 -16.13 -35.09 55.81
CA SER A 129 -15.41 -35.76 56.84
C SER A 129 -16.15 -35.70 58.20
N ILE A 130 -16.03 -36.77 58.94
CA ILE A 130 -16.52 -36.86 60.32
C ILE A 130 -15.57 -37.78 61.08
N ASN A 131 -15.17 -37.43 62.32
CA ASN A 131 -14.17 -38.13 63.08
C ASN A 131 -12.91 -38.44 62.21
N ASN A 132 -12.54 -39.70 62.08
CA ASN A 132 -11.43 -40.16 61.27
C ASN A 132 -11.87 -40.71 59.89
N SER A 133 -13.15 -40.53 59.49
CA SER A 133 -13.70 -41.00 58.25
C SER A 133 -13.85 -39.82 57.26
N SER A 134 -13.37 -40.00 55.99
CA SER A 134 -13.57 -39.01 54.94
C SER A 134 -13.83 -39.68 53.58
N GLN A 135 -14.61 -39.03 52.77
CA GLN A 135 -14.80 -39.38 51.36
C GLN A 135 -14.74 -38.12 50.49
N SER A 136 -14.22 -38.25 49.29
CA SER A 136 -14.13 -37.19 48.31
C SER A 136 -14.85 -37.60 47.02
N ARG A 137 -15.44 -36.61 46.33
CA ARG A 137 -16.01 -36.74 44.97
C ARG A 137 -15.70 -35.48 44.21
N ASP A 138 -15.50 -35.70 42.93
CA ASP A 138 -15.33 -34.59 41.95
C ASP A 138 -16.70 -34.18 41.39
N VAL A 139 -16.90 -32.89 41.27
CA VAL A 139 -17.99 -32.26 40.52
C VAL A 139 -17.40 -31.30 39.49
N THR A 140 -18.07 -31.15 38.36
CA THR A 140 -17.63 -30.32 37.27
C THR A 140 -18.50 -29.07 37.18
N PHE A 141 -17.87 -27.91 37.06
CA PHE A 141 -18.55 -26.66 36.68
C PHE A 141 -18.21 -26.30 35.23
N ILE A 142 -19.20 -25.88 34.46
CA ILE A 142 -19.06 -25.49 33.05
C ILE A 142 -19.11 -23.97 32.91
N ALA A 143 -18.33 -23.39 31.96
CA ALA A 143 -18.36 -21.97 31.65
C ALA A 143 -19.74 -21.53 31.10
N ASP A 144 -20.17 -20.29 31.40
CA ASP A 144 -21.48 -19.79 31.00
C ASP A 144 -21.46 -19.19 29.56
N VAL A 145 -21.86 -19.99 28.60
CA VAL A 145 -21.94 -19.55 27.17
C VAL A 145 -22.87 -18.36 26.95
N ARG A 146 -23.83 -18.09 27.82
CA ARG A 146 -24.79 -16.97 27.70
C ARG A 146 -24.13 -15.62 27.95
N THR A 147 -23.04 -15.62 28.72
CA THR A 147 -22.27 -14.41 29.03
C THR A 147 -20.98 -14.30 28.22
N ALA A 148 -20.89 -15.07 27.11
CA ALA A 148 -19.73 -15.07 26.23
C ALA A 148 -19.37 -13.67 25.77
N LYS A 149 -18.10 -13.31 25.87
CA LYS A 149 -17.54 -12.02 25.45
C LYS A 149 -16.15 -12.20 24.83
N ILE A 150 -15.77 -11.27 23.96
CA ILE A 150 -14.39 -11.16 23.50
C ILE A 150 -13.55 -10.66 24.70
N ALA A 151 -12.67 -11.50 25.20
CA ALA A 151 -11.75 -11.13 26.27
C ALA A 151 -10.54 -10.39 25.71
N ASP A 152 -9.97 -10.89 24.61
CA ASP A 152 -8.83 -10.30 23.91
C ASP A 152 -8.97 -10.46 22.40
N LEU A 153 -8.45 -9.47 21.66
CA LEU A 153 -8.18 -9.53 20.23
C LEU A 153 -6.78 -8.94 19.99
N VAL A 154 -5.83 -9.78 19.61
CA VAL A 154 -4.41 -9.42 19.52
C VAL A 154 -3.90 -9.71 18.09
N VAL A 155 -3.13 -8.79 17.53
CA VAL A 155 -2.42 -9.01 16.26
C VAL A 155 -1.20 -9.88 16.54
N SER A 156 -1.13 -11.07 15.94
CA SER A 156 0.00 -12.00 16.05
C SER A 156 0.98 -11.88 14.89
N GLN A 157 0.51 -11.48 13.71
CA GLN A 157 1.32 -11.19 12.53
C GLN A 157 0.77 -9.95 11.81
N ASP A 158 1.66 -9.01 11.46
CA ASP A 158 1.33 -7.77 10.75
C ASP A 158 2.28 -7.51 9.57
N ASN A 159 1.95 -6.52 8.73
CA ASN A 159 2.73 -6.10 7.56
C ASN A 159 2.86 -7.18 6.48
N ALA A 160 1.83 -8.01 6.29
CA ALA A 160 1.76 -8.92 5.16
C ALA A 160 1.69 -8.13 3.84
N VAL A 161 2.25 -8.71 2.77
CA VAL A 161 2.17 -8.12 1.43
C VAL A 161 0.74 -8.14 0.92
N ALA A 162 0.31 -7.06 0.30
CA ALA A 162 -1.02 -6.90 -0.28
C ALA A 162 -1.13 -7.64 -1.64
N ASP A 163 -0.91 -8.95 -1.63
CA ASP A 163 -0.95 -9.83 -2.81
C ASP A 163 -2.20 -10.71 -2.89
N GLY A 164 -3.09 -10.59 -1.89
CA GLY A 164 -4.30 -11.39 -1.76
C GLY A 164 -4.08 -12.81 -1.22
N ALA A 165 -2.84 -13.21 -0.96
CA ALA A 165 -2.45 -14.55 -0.53
C ALA A 165 -1.77 -14.55 0.85
N MET A 166 -0.83 -13.64 1.08
CA MET A 166 -0.17 -13.49 2.37
C MET A 166 -1.13 -12.86 3.38
N ALA A 167 -1.23 -13.50 4.56
CA ALA A 167 -2.16 -13.08 5.59
C ALA A 167 -1.46 -12.34 6.73
N ASN A 168 -2.10 -11.28 7.22
CA ASN A 168 -1.95 -10.85 8.60
C ASN A 168 -2.79 -11.78 9.48
N THR A 169 -2.39 -12.02 10.73
CA THR A 169 -3.07 -12.93 11.63
C THR A 169 -3.39 -12.23 12.93
N LEU A 170 -4.64 -12.40 13.39
CA LEU A 170 -5.06 -12.00 14.73
C LEU A 170 -5.45 -13.25 15.51
N GLN A 171 -5.34 -13.18 16.83
CA GLN A 171 -5.87 -14.19 17.76
C GLN A 171 -6.96 -13.56 18.60
N VAL A 172 -8.14 -14.18 18.62
CA VAL A 172 -9.24 -13.81 19.49
C VAL A 172 -9.34 -14.82 20.62
N ARG A 173 -9.65 -14.36 21.83
CA ARG A 173 -9.95 -15.18 23.01
C ARG A 173 -11.34 -14.85 23.54
N VAL A 174 -12.15 -15.89 23.73
CA VAL A 174 -13.52 -15.78 24.21
C VAL A 174 -13.61 -16.38 25.63
N THR A 175 -14.24 -15.64 26.53
CA THR A 175 -14.50 -16.06 27.89
C THR A 175 -15.94 -15.75 28.31
N ASP A 176 -16.40 -16.34 29.39
CA ASP A 176 -17.61 -15.91 30.06
C ASP A 176 -17.38 -14.64 30.92
N ALA A 177 -18.39 -14.20 31.66
CA ALA A 177 -18.31 -13.03 32.53
C ALA A 177 -17.23 -13.12 33.61
N PHE A 178 -16.91 -14.34 34.05
CA PHE A 178 -15.96 -14.62 35.13
C PHE A 178 -14.54 -14.92 34.61
N GLY A 179 -14.36 -14.98 33.29
CA GLY A 179 -13.05 -15.22 32.67
C GLY A 179 -12.77 -16.68 32.35
N ASN A 180 -13.75 -17.59 32.51
CA ASN A 180 -13.60 -18.95 32.04
C ASN A 180 -13.61 -19.03 30.53
N THR A 181 -12.64 -19.75 29.96
CA THR A 181 -12.51 -19.90 28.51
C THR A 181 -13.68 -20.69 27.93
N LEU A 182 -14.12 -20.26 26.74
CA LEU A 182 -15.27 -20.86 26.05
C LEU A 182 -14.84 -21.48 24.71
N ALA A 183 -14.86 -22.80 24.69
CA ALA A 183 -14.65 -23.59 23.47
C ALA A 183 -15.92 -23.62 22.59
N GLY A 184 -15.75 -23.83 21.28
CA GLY A 184 -16.85 -24.07 20.34
C GLY A 184 -17.76 -22.86 20.11
N GLN A 185 -17.32 -21.65 20.47
CA GLN A 185 -18.10 -20.42 20.29
C GLN A 185 -17.86 -19.85 18.88
N THR A 186 -18.95 -19.49 18.21
CA THR A 186 -18.86 -18.82 16.90
C THR A 186 -18.66 -17.33 17.12
N VAL A 187 -17.53 -16.81 16.62
CA VAL A 187 -17.18 -15.39 16.60
C VAL A 187 -17.41 -14.85 15.20
N SER A 188 -18.22 -13.83 15.06
CA SER A 188 -18.40 -13.10 13.78
C SER A 188 -17.22 -12.17 13.58
N VAL A 189 -16.70 -12.12 12.34
CA VAL A 189 -15.53 -11.31 11.97
C VAL A 189 -15.83 -10.45 10.75
N THR A 190 -15.39 -9.20 10.79
CA THR A 190 -15.43 -8.29 9.63
C THR A 190 -14.09 -7.60 9.48
N ALA A 191 -13.74 -7.25 8.24
CA ALA A 191 -12.53 -6.49 7.92
C ALA A 191 -12.87 -5.29 7.03
N GLY A 192 -12.17 -4.18 7.22
CA GLY A 192 -12.30 -2.96 6.44
C GLY A 192 -11.34 -2.89 5.24
N ASN A 193 -11.36 -1.76 4.53
CA ASN A 193 -10.43 -1.43 3.44
C ASN A 193 -10.29 -2.53 2.36
N GLY A 194 -11.39 -3.25 2.06
CA GLY A 194 -11.37 -4.32 1.06
C GLY A 194 -10.59 -5.58 1.44
N ALA A 195 -10.14 -5.71 2.69
CA ALA A 195 -9.51 -6.92 3.17
C ALA A 195 -10.52 -8.07 3.28
N THR A 196 -10.05 -9.28 3.04
CA THR A 196 -10.85 -10.51 3.04
C THR A 196 -10.56 -11.30 4.33
N VAL A 197 -11.64 -11.74 4.98
CA VAL A 197 -11.61 -12.56 6.19
C VAL A 197 -12.76 -13.56 6.15
N ALA A 198 -12.63 -14.70 6.81
CA ALA A 198 -13.76 -15.59 7.05
C ALA A 198 -14.82 -14.86 7.92
N PRO A 199 -16.10 -14.84 7.52
CA PRO A 199 -17.14 -14.06 8.24
C PRO A 199 -17.43 -14.60 9.63
N ALA A 200 -17.02 -15.83 9.93
CA ALA A 200 -17.13 -16.46 11.24
C ALA A 200 -15.99 -17.47 11.45
N VAL A 201 -15.53 -17.55 12.69
CA VAL A 201 -14.55 -18.52 13.19
C VAL A 201 -15.05 -19.16 14.46
N THR A 202 -14.57 -20.37 14.82
CA THR A 202 -15.01 -21.10 16.01
C THR A 202 -13.85 -21.31 16.96
N THR A 203 -14.03 -21.02 18.25
CA THR A 203 -12.99 -21.15 19.27
C THR A 203 -12.61 -22.61 19.53
N GLU A 204 -11.30 -22.82 19.67
CA GLU A 204 -10.66 -24.08 20.07
C GLU A 204 -10.94 -24.43 21.56
N PRO A 205 -10.54 -25.62 22.08
CA PRO A 205 -10.76 -26.01 23.47
C PRO A 205 -10.20 -25.05 24.52
N ASP A 206 -9.18 -24.26 24.20
CA ASP A 206 -8.58 -23.26 25.09
C ASP A 206 -9.31 -21.90 25.04
N GLY A 207 -10.39 -21.80 24.26
CA GLY A 207 -11.18 -20.58 24.06
C GLY A 207 -10.56 -19.58 23.10
N THR A 208 -9.48 -19.94 22.37
CA THR A 208 -8.85 -19.07 21.37
C THR A 208 -9.15 -19.52 19.94
N VAL A 209 -8.98 -18.63 18.97
CA VAL A 209 -8.97 -18.95 17.54
C VAL A 209 -8.19 -17.92 16.76
N GLU A 210 -7.48 -18.36 15.72
CA GLU A 210 -6.76 -17.49 14.80
C GLU A 210 -7.68 -16.98 13.67
N ILE A 211 -7.46 -15.71 13.30
CA ILE A 211 -8.19 -15.01 12.24
C ILE A 211 -7.17 -14.59 11.18
N PRO A 212 -6.98 -15.33 10.11
CA PRO A 212 -6.18 -14.89 8.96
C PRO A 212 -6.96 -13.85 8.14
N VAL A 213 -6.28 -12.77 7.77
CA VAL A 213 -6.82 -11.66 6.98
C VAL A 213 -5.91 -11.42 5.81
N THR A 214 -6.43 -11.37 4.58
CA THR A 214 -5.68 -11.08 3.35
C THR A 214 -6.20 -9.83 2.68
N SER A 215 -5.37 -9.17 1.85
CA SER A 215 -5.79 -8.00 1.07
C SER A 215 -4.99 -7.87 -0.22
N GLN A 216 -5.60 -7.30 -1.26
CA GLN A 216 -4.93 -6.81 -2.45
C GLN A 216 -4.69 -5.29 -2.39
N THR A 217 -5.21 -4.64 -1.36
CA THR A 217 -5.07 -3.20 -1.14
C THR A 217 -4.10 -2.95 0.01
N ALA A 218 -3.03 -2.22 -0.26
CA ALA A 218 -2.09 -1.77 0.76
C ALA A 218 -2.73 -0.70 1.65
N GLY A 219 -2.31 -0.67 2.91
CA GLY A 219 -2.82 0.25 3.92
C GLY A 219 -3.38 -0.47 5.13
N THR A 220 -4.00 0.30 6.02
CA THR A 220 -4.54 -0.20 7.28
C THR A 220 -5.96 -0.71 7.10
N SER A 221 -6.23 -1.92 7.61
CA SER A 221 -7.55 -2.55 7.68
C SER A 221 -7.95 -2.76 9.13
N ALA A 222 -9.10 -2.25 9.53
CA ALA A 222 -9.68 -2.52 10.85
C ALA A 222 -10.38 -3.89 10.80
N VAL A 223 -9.96 -4.81 11.68
CA VAL A 223 -10.56 -6.14 11.85
C VAL A 223 -11.35 -6.13 13.15
N THR A 224 -12.64 -6.46 13.06
CA THR A 224 -13.56 -6.50 14.20
C THR A 224 -14.05 -7.92 14.44
N ALA A 225 -13.84 -8.41 15.65
CA ALA A 225 -14.40 -9.66 16.15
C ALA A 225 -15.58 -9.36 17.10
N SER A 226 -16.68 -10.10 16.98
CA SER A 226 -17.86 -9.90 17.80
C SER A 226 -18.56 -11.19 18.17
N ILE A 227 -19.09 -11.23 19.41
CA ILE A 227 -19.94 -12.31 19.93
C ILE A 227 -20.98 -11.71 20.88
N ASN A 228 -22.24 -12.10 20.76
CA ASN A 228 -23.35 -11.51 21.50
C ASN A 228 -23.31 -9.97 21.37
N THR A 229 -23.21 -9.25 22.49
CA THR A 229 -23.10 -7.78 22.55
C THR A 229 -21.65 -7.29 22.70
N SER A 230 -20.67 -8.19 22.76
CA SER A 230 -19.26 -7.87 22.91
C SER A 230 -18.57 -7.76 21.56
N SER A 231 -17.78 -6.73 21.37
CA SER A 231 -16.94 -6.58 20.18
C SER A 231 -15.61 -5.91 20.50
N GLN A 232 -14.56 -6.30 19.79
CA GLN A 232 -13.26 -5.63 19.81
C GLN A 232 -12.74 -5.46 18.39
N SER A 233 -11.97 -4.40 18.14
CA SER A 233 -11.35 -4.10 16.86
C SER A 233 -9.86 -3.89 17.02
N GLN A 234 -9.08 -4.38 16.05
CA GLN A 234 -7.65 -4.14 15.91
C GLN A 234 -7.32 -3.79 14.45
N ASN A 235 -6.29 -2.98 14.28
CA ASN A 235 -5.79 -2.63 12.97
C ASN A 235 -4.65 -3.56 12.57
N VAL A 236 -4.68 -3.99 11.30
CA VAL A 236 -3.56 -4.66 10.62
C VAL A 236 -3.17 -3.84 9.40
N THR A 237 -1.88 -3.87 9.05
CA THR A 237 -1.34 -3.12 7.92
C THR A 237 -0.91 -4.07 6.81
N PHE A 238 -1.30 -3.77 5.58
CA PHE A 238 -0.82 -4.43 4.38
C PHE A 238 0.16 -3.53 3.64
N ILE A 239 1.28 -4.08 3.18
CA ILE A 239 2.30 -3.34 2.43
C ILE A 239 2.23 -3.68 0.94
N ALA A 240 2.50 -2.69 0.08
CA ALA A 240 2.56 -2.90 -1.37
C ALA A 240 3.72 -3.84 -1.75
N ASP A 241 3.54 -4.68 -2.78
CA ASP A 241 4.54 -5.65 -3.22
C ASP A 241 5.60 -5.03 -4.13
N VAL A 242 6.74 -4.69 -3.56
CA VAL A 242 7.89 -4.12 -4.30
C VAL A 242 8.45 -5.05 -5.38
N ARG A 243 8.22 -6.38 -5.28
CA ARG A 243 8.72 -7.37 -6.25
C ARG A 243 7.98 -7.29 -7.59
N THR A 244 6.74 -6.81 -7.54
CA THR A 244 5.88 -6.65 -8.72
C THR A 244 5.80 -5.21 -9.20
N ALA A 245 6.76 -4.36 -8.79
CA ALA A 245 6.83 -2.95 -9.16
C ALA A 245 6.82 -2.77 -10.69
N LYS A 246 5.95 -1.90 -11.16
CA LYS A 246 5.81 -1.53 -12.58
C LYS A 246 5.57 -0.03 -12.74
N ILE A 247 5.94 0.49 -13.92
CA ILE A 247 5.54 1.84 -14.32
C ILE A 247 4.04 1.80 -14.63
N ALA A 248 3.26 2.44 -13.79
CA ALA A 248 1.81 2.53 -13.98
C ALA A 248 1.45 3.67 -14.94
N ASP A 249 2.21 4.75 -14.91
CA ASP A 249 2.00 5.91 -15.78
C ASP A 249 3.28 6.72 -15.94
N LEU A 250 3.39 7.41 -17.11
CA LEU A 250 4.42 8.39 -17.44
C LEU A 250 3.74 9.54 -18.18
N VAL A 251 3.62 10.69 -17.55
CA VAL A 251 2.87 11.84 -18.06
C VAL A 251 3.81 13.01 -18.28
N VAL A 252 3.74 13.64 -19.48
CA VAL A 252 4.41 14.91 -19.74
C VAL A 252 3.64 16.01 -19.02
N THR A 253 4.31 16.73 -18.12
CA THR A 253 3.73 17.83 -17.32
C THR A 253 4.12 19.19 -17.86
N ARG A 254 5.25 19.28 -18.58
CA ARG A 254 5.70 20.47 -19.32
C ARG A 254 6.40 20.03 -20.60
N ASP A 255 6.03 20.68 -21.71
CA ASP A 255 6.58 20.42 -23.03
C ASP A 255 6.98 21.73 -23.75
N ASN A 256 7.62 21.62 -24.92
CA ASN A 256 8.06 22.72 -25.76
C ASN A 256 9.02 23.70 -25.06
N SER A 257 9.88 23.18 -24.21
CA SER A 257 10.96 23.99 -23.62
C SER A 257 12.01 24.36 -24.69
N VAL A 258 12.65 25.50 -24.47
CA VAL A 258 13.72 25.98 -25.37
C VAL A 258 14.93 25.04 -25.28
N ALA A 259 15.53 24.74 -26.45
CA ALA A 259 16.73 23.92 -26.58
C ALA A 259 17.99 24.72 -26.21
N ASP A 260 18.06 25.22 -24.96
CA ASP A 260 19.16 26.04 -24.42
C ASP A 260 20.08 25.27 -23.46
N GLY A 261 19.83 23.96 -23.28
CA GLY A 261 20.58 23.09 -22.40
C GLY A 261 20.25 23.26 -20.90
N SER A 262 19.39 24.23 -20.56
CA SER A 262 19.07 24.57 -19.16
C SER A 262 17.56 24.54 -18.85
N THR A 263 16.73 24.95 -19.81
CA THR A 263 15.28 24.94 -19.66
C THR A 263 14.74 23.52 -19.86
N ALA A 264 14.16 22.93 -18.79
CA ALA A 264 13.71 21.55 -18.82
C ALA A 264 12.28 21.39 -19.31
N ASN A 265 12.02 20.35 -20.11
CA ASN A 265 10.74 19.64 -20.16
C ASN A 265 10.61 18.78 -18.92
N THR A 266 9.38 18.57 -18.41
CA THR A 266 9.15 17.79 -17.23
C THR A 266 8.13 16.68 -17.47
N LEU A 267 8.43 15.49 -16.92
CA LEU A 267 7.53 14.36 -16.90
C LEU A 267 7.34 13.90 -15.45
N ARG A 268 6.21 13.26 -15.19
CA ARG A 268 5.94 12.59 -13.90
C ARG A 268 5.74 11.10 -14.15
N VAL A 269 6.56 10.29 -13.51
CA VAL A 269 6.42 8.84 -13.50
C VAL A 269 5.65 8.40 -12.24
N ARG A 270 4.80 7.38 -12.36
CA ARG A 270 4.12 6.74 -11.25
C ARG A 270 4.41 5.24 -11.25
N VAL A 271 4.80 4.74 -10.08
CA VAL A 271 5.12 3.32 -9.85
C VAL A 271 4.09 2.69 -8.93
N THR A 272 3.59 1.52 -9.30
CA THR A 272 2.67 0.71 -8.50
C THR A 272 3.09 -0.75 -8.53
N ASP A 273 2.54 -1.55 -7.62
CA ASP A 273 2.57 -3.00 -7.74
C ASP A 273 1.54 -3.50 -8.80
N THR A 274 1.39 -4.81 -8.92
CA THR A 274 0.44 -5.44 -9.87
C THR A 274 -1.00 -5.07 -9.57
N PHE A 275 -1.34 -4.85 -8.29
CA PHE A 275 -2.71 -4.52 -7.84
C PHE A 275 -3.01 -3.01 -7.85
N GLY A 276 -2.01 -2.18 -8.20
CA GLY A 276 -2.18 -0.72 -8.29
C GLY A 276 -1.84 0.03 -7.01
N ASN A 277 -1.31 -0.64 -5.99
CA ASN A 277 -0.83 0.02 -4.78
C ASN A 277 0.42 0.82 -5.10
N THR A 278 0.46 2.07 -4.65
CA THR A 278 1.60 2.98 -4.89
C THR A 278 2.85 2.52 -4.16
N LEU A 279 3.99 2.63 -4.84
CA LEU A 279 5.28 2.21 -4.31
C LEU A 279 6.21 3.39 -4.10
N ALA A 280 6.45 3.74 -2.84
CA ALA A 280 7.42 4.74 -2.42
C ALA A 280 8.85 4.17 -2.44
N GLY A 281 9.85 5.06 -2.59
CA GLY A 281 11.26 4.71 -2.47
C GLY A 281 11.80 3.81 -3.59
N GLN A 282 11.07 3.67 -4.72
CA GLN A 282 11.51 2.86 -5.84
C GLN A 282 12.45 3.64 -6.74
N THR A 283 13.55 3.00 -7.14
CA THR A 283 14.48 3.57 -8.11
C THR A 283 13.99 3.26 -9.53
N VAL A 284 13.67 4.29 -10.29
CA VAL A 284 13.28 4.22 -11.70
C VAL A 284 14.46 4.64 -12.54
N SER A 285 14.88 3.82 -13.50
CA SER A 285 15.88 4.16 -14.49
C SER A 285 15.27 5.00 -15.60
N VAL A 286 15.96 6.05 -16.04
CA VAL A 286 15.48 6.99 -17.05
C VAL A 286 16.52 7.15 -18.15
N LEU A 287 16.08 7.13 -19.40
CA LEU A 287 16.88 7.40 -20.59
C LEU A 287 16.15 8.42 -21.46
N ALA A 288 16.93 9.26 -22.15
CA ALA A 288 16.43 10.16 -23.18
C ALA A 288 17.29 10.00 -24.43
N ASP A 289 16.70 10.15 -25.61
CA ASP A 289 17.39 10.09 -26.92
C ASP A 289 17.64 11.50 -27.48
N ASN A 290 18.04 11.56 -28.76
CA ASN A 290 18.31 12.79 -29.54
C ASN A 290 19.24 13.79 -28.81
N GLY A 291 20.22 13.29 -28.02
CA GLY A 291 21.17 14.13 -27.29
C GLY A 291 20.58 14.88 -26.09
N ALA A 292 19.35 14.61 -25.72
CA ALA A 292 18.77 15.18 -24.51
C ALA A 292 19.43 14.60 -23.25
N THR A 293 19.53 15.43 -22.22
CA THR A 293 20.15 15.09 -20.93
C THR A 293 19.07 14.90 -19.87
N VAL A 294 19.19 13.81 -19.11
CA VAL A 294 18.29 13.45 -18.01
C VAL A 294 19.09 12.81 -16.88
N ALA A 295 18.64 12.93 -15.65
CA ALA A 295 19.18 12.13 -14.55
C ALA A 295 18.95 10.63 -14.84
N PRO A 296 19.96 9.75 -14.74
CA PRO A 296 19.83 8.35 -15.13
C PRO A 296 18.88 7.56 -14.22
N THR A 297 18.59 8.08 -13.04
CA THR A 297 17.63 7.51 -12.10
C THR A 297 16.87 8.58 -11.33
N VAL A 298 15.62 8.27 -10.98
CA VAL A 298 14.80 9.05 -10.04
C VAL A 298 14.21 8.11 -8.99
N ILE A 299 13.88 8.64 -7.81
CA ILE A 299 13.31 7.85 -6.70
C ILE A 299 11.88 8.32 -6.43
N THR A 300 10.94 7.38 -6.30
CA THR A 300 9.53 7.71 -6.03
C THR A 300 9.32 8.20 -4.61
N GLY A 301 8.52 9.25 -4.46
CA GLY A 301 8.06 9.80 -3.19
C GLY A 301 7.00 8.91 -2.52
N PRO A 302 6.45 9.36 -1.35
CA PRO A 302 5.45 8.61 -0.58
C PRO A 302 4.17 8.27 -1.35
N ASP A 303 3.84 9.07 -2.37
CA ASP A 303 2.68 8.88 -3.26
C ASP A 303 2.97 7.95 -4.45
N GLY A 304 4.17 7.36 -4.51
CA GLY A 304 4.62 6.49 -5.60
C GLY A 304 4.99 7.26 -6.88
N THR A 305 5.13 8.60 -6.85
CA THR A 305 5.49 9.40 -8.03
C THR A 305 6.89 9.99 -7.93
N ALA A 306 7.50 10.29 -9.09
CA ALA A 306 8.73 11.07 -9.19
C ALA A 306 8.68 12.00 -10.41
N GLU A 307 9.36 13.16 -10.31
CA GLU A 307 9.52 14.07 -11.44
C GLU A 307 10.81 13.77 -12.19
N ILE A 308 10.75 13.90 -13.51
CA ILE A 308 11.85 13.72 -14.46
C ILE A 308 12.04 15.03 -15.18
N PHE A 309 13.23 15.61 -15.08
CA PHE A 309 13.63 16.84 -15.77
C PHE A 309 14.54 16.49 -16.92
N VAL A 310 14.17 16.93 -18.14
CA VAL A 310 14.90 16.66 -19.38
C VAL A 310 15.30 17.97 -20.01
N THR A 311 16.56 18.15 -20.36
CA THR A 311 17.09 19.34 -21.05
C THR A 311 17.74 18.92 -22.37
N SER A 312 17.81 19.83 -23.36
CA SER A 312 18.48 19.58 -24.63
C SER A 312 19.07 20.86 -25.19
N GLN A 313 20.17 20.76 -25.95
CA GLN A 313 20.68 21.79 -26.85
C GLN A 313 20.23 21.56 -28.29
N THR A 314 19.60 20.44 -28.57
CA THR A 314 19.09 20.08 -29.91
C THR A 314 17.57 20.23 -29.91
N ALA A 315 17.07 21.07 -30.83
CA ALA A 315 15.64 21.20 -31.08
C ALA A 315 15.10 19.94 -31.78
N GLY A 316 13.88 19.58 -31.46
CA GLY A 316 13.23 18.41 -32.03
C GLY A 316 12.59 17.55 -30.95
N ILE A 317 12.15 16.34 -31.30
CA ILE A 317 11.51 15.38 -30.42
C ILE A 317 12.58 14.51 -29.78
N SER A 318 12.45 14.31 -28.46
CA SER A 318 13.22 13.35 -27.66
C SER A 318 12.29 12.38 -26.97
N ALA A 319 12.50 11.08 -27.19
CA ALA A 319 11.78 10.04 -26.46
C ALA A 319 12.41 9.82 -25.08
N VAL A 320 11.61 10.00 -24.03
CA VAL A 320 12.02 9.78 -22.64
C VAL A 320 11.43 8.45 -22.18
N THR A 321 12.29 7.51 -21.80
CA THR A 321 11.92 6.17 -21.38
C THR A 321 12.20 5.98 -19.89
N ALA A 322 11.16 5.63 -19.13
CA ALA A 322 11.26 5.23 -17.73
C ALA A 322 11.14 3.71 -17.62
N SER A 323 11.96 3.08 -16.77
CA SER A 323 11.94 1.63 -16.57
C SER A 323 12.19 1.22 -15.11
N ILE A 324 11.48 0.16 -14.70
CA ILE A 324 11.68 -0.54 -13.43
C ILE A 324 11.40 -2.03 -13.62
N ASN A 325 12.25 -2.90 -13.12
CA ASN A 325 12.16 -4.34 -13.40
C ASN A 325 12.06 -4.60 -14.91
N SER A 326 11.02 -5.31 -15.37
CA SER A 326 10.72 -5.54 -16.78
C SER A 326 9.71 -4.56 -17.37
N SER A 327 9.23 -3.59 -16.60
CA SER A 327 8.23 -2.62 -17.02
C SER A 327 8.90 -1.36 -17.59
N THR A 328 8.49 -0.95 -18.79
CA THR A 328 8.96 0.26 -19.46
C THR A 328 7.81 1.06 -20.03
N LEU A 329 7.88 2.38 -19.93
CA LEU A 329 7.03 3.31 -20.68
C LEU A 329 7.89 4.41 -21.28
N SER A 330 7.50 4.89 -22.47
CA SER A 330 8.16 5.99 -23.16
C SER A 330 7.16 7.08 -23.51
N ARG A 331 7.61 8.35 -23.48
CA ARG A 331 6.86 9.53 -23.93
C ARG A 331 7.80 10.48 -24.64
N ASP A 332 7.28 11.09 -25.68
CA ASP A 332 7.96 12.12 -26.43
C ASP A 332 7.80 13.48 -25.76
N VAL A 333 8.88 14.24 -25.72
CA VAL A 333 8.92 15.66 -25.39
C VAL A 333 9.55 16.43 -26.54
N THR A 334 9.10 17.66 -26.79
CA THR A 334 9.58 18.51 -27.87
C THR A 334 10.44 19.64 -27.32
N PHE A 335 11.60 19.85 -27.90
CA PHE A 335 12.42 21.04 -27.68
C PHE A 335 12.33 21.98 -28.88
N ILE A 336 12.15 23.27 -28.63
CA ILE A 336 12.06 24.31 -29.66
C ILE A 336 13.36 25.12 -29.72
N ALA A 337 13.76 25.54 -30.93
CA ALA A 337 14.93 26.41 -31.11
C ALA A 337 14.72 27.79 -30.43
N ASP A 338 15.78 28.37 -29.88
CA ASP A 338 15.71 29.65 -29.15
C ASP A 338 15.76 30.86 -30.10
N VAL A 339 14.61 31.41 -30.42
CA VAL A 339 14.47 32.60 -31.26
C VAL A 339 15.19 33.84 -30.72
N ARG A 340 15.47 33.90 -29.43
CA ARG A 340 16.13 35.04 -28.76
C ARG A 340 17.62 35.11 -29.12
N THR A 341 18.22 33.97 -29.45
CA THR A 341 19.62 33.83 -29.82
C THR A 341 19.80 33.68 -31.33
N ALA A 342 18.78 34.07 -32.14
CA ALA A 342 18.82 33.97 -33.60
C ALA A 342 20.03 34.71 -34.18
N GLN A 343 20.75 34.00 -35.05
CA GLN A 343 21.92 34.52 -35.78
C GLN A 343 21.94 34.06 -37.23
N ILE A 344 22.61 34.84 -38.12
CA ILE A 344 22.91 34.40 -39.44
C ILE A 344 24.09 33.41 -39.35
N ALA A 345 23.81 32.15 -39.50
CA ALA A 345 24.83 31.08 -39.41
C ALA A 345 25.64 30.99 -40.72
N ASP A 346 25.03 31.29 -41.86
CA ASP A 346 25.68 31.27 -43.17
C ASP A 346 24.96 32.19 -44.16
N LEU A 347 25.73 32.71 -45.14
CA LEU A 347 25.26 33.47 -46.26
C LEU A 347 26.08 33.06 -47.50
N VAL A 348 25.49 32.33 -48.43
CA VAL A 348 26.17 31.74 -49.59
C VAL A 348 25.60 32.33 -50.87
N VAL A 349 26.49 32.70 -51.82
CA VAL A 349 26.10 33.06 -53.15
C VAL A 349 25.80 31.79 -53.94
N ILE A 350 24.58 31.67 -54.48
CA ILE A 350 24.14 30.51 -55.29
C ILE A 350 24.06 30.80 -56.78
N LYS A 351 23.99 32.09 -57.18
CA LYS A 351 24.06 32.54 -58.51
C LYS A 351 24.75 33.92 -58.58
N ASP A 352 25.75 34.08 -59.38
CA ASP A 352 26.53 35.31 -59.60
C ASP A 352 26.62 35.72 -61.08
N ASP A 353 27.26 36.85 -61.38
CA ASP A 353 27.52 37.39 -62.70
C ASP A 353 26.24 37.62 -63.55
N SER A 354 25.13 38.00 -62.88
CA SER A 354 23.92 38.40 -63.60
C SER A 354 24.14 39.72 -64.36
N VAL A 355 23.45 39.88 -65.47
CA VAL A 355 23.53 41.12 -66.29
C VAL A 355 22.90 42.28 -65.47
N ALA A 356 23.56 43.44 -65.54
CA ALA A 356 23.09 44.68 -64.91
C ALA A 356 21.96 45.36 -65.72
N ASP A 357 20.84 44.64 -65.92
CA ASP A 357 19.66 45.10 -66.68
C ASP A 357 18.47 45.48 -65.77
N GLY A 358 18.62 45.38 -64.40
CA GLY A 358 17.58 45.66 -63.47
C GLY A 358 16.55 44.54 -63.30
N ALA A 359 16.64 43.46 -64.13
CA ALA A 359 15.67 42.36 -64.12
C ALA A 359 16.31 41.00 -63.72
N MET A 360 17.50 40.73 -64.27
CA MET A 360 18.23 39.49 -63.94
C MET A 360 18.86 39.59 -62.58
N ALA A 361 18.51 38.61 -61.68
CA ALA A 361 18.97 38.61 -60.33
C ALA A 361 20.18 37.72 -60.09
N ASN A 362 21.10 38.17 -59.21
CA ASN A 362 21.99 37.36 -58.45
C ASN A 362 21.22 36.77 -57.29
N MET A 363 21.56 35.55 -56.80
CA MET A 363 20.87 34.87 -55.79
C MET A 363 21.84 34.49 -54.66
N LEU A 364 21.42 34.77 -53.42
CA LEU A 364 22.10 34.30 -52.21
C LEU A 364 21.12 33.47 -51.38
N ARG A 365 21.66 32.59 -50.53
CA ARG A 365 20.90 31.86 -49.52
C ARG A 365 21.48 32.15 -48.15
N ALA A 366 20.65 32.68 -47.25
CA ALA A 366 20.97 32.83 -45.86
C ALA A 366 20.42 31.63 -45.05
N ARG A 367 21.14 31.22 -44.02
CA ARG A 367 20.70 30.25 -43.01
C ARG A 367 20.69 30.90 -41.63
N VAL A 368 19.55 30.82 -40.94
CA VAL A 368 19.38 31.35 -39.59
C VAL A 368 19.26 30.20 -38.61
N THR A 369 20.04 30.26 -37.55
CA THR A 369 20.03 29.30 -36.45
C THR A 369 20.00 30.02 -35.08
N ASP A 370 19.71 29.28 -34.04
CA ASP A 370 20.01 29.74 -32.70
C ASP A 370 21.50 29.55 -32.34
N ALA A 371 21.88 29.86 -31.09
CA ALA A 371 23.28 29.77 -30.64
C ALA A 371 23.82 28.33 -30.63
N PHE A 372 22.95 27.30 -30.65
CA PHE A 372 23.33 25.89 -30.68
C PHE A 372 23.27 25.27 -32.10
N GLY A 373 22.90 26.08 -33.09
CA GLY A 373 22.85 25.64 -34.49
C GLY A 373 21.50 25.05 -34.92
N ASN A 374 20.47 25.13 -34.09
CA ASN A 374 19.12 24.70 -34.44
C ASN A 374 18.50 25.67 -35.45
N ALA A 375 17.94 25.14 -36.52
CA ALA A 375 17.30 25.91 -37.56
C ALA A 375 16.11 26.73 -37.04
N LEU A 376 16.02 28.00 -37.44
CA LEU A 376 14.94 28.89 -37.02
C LEU A 376 14.04 29.23 -38.20
N ALA A 377 12.84 28.69 -38.21
CA ALA A 377 11.77 28.98 -39.14
C ALA A 377 11.07 30.30 -38.80
N GLY A 378 10.51 30.95 -39.86
CA GLY A 378 9.64 32.13 -39.69
C GLY A 378 10.35 33.38 -39.19
N GLN A 379 11.69 33.40 -39.19
CA GLN A 379 12.46 34.57 -38.76
C GLN A 379 12.58 35.61 -39.87
N THR A 380 12.39 36.87 -39.52
CA THR A 380 12.55 37.99 -40.44
C THR A 380 14.01 38.42 -40.45
N VAL A 381 14.64 38.31 -41.62
CA VAL A 381 16.02 38.77 -41.90
C VAL A 381 15.93 40.10 -42.65
N SER A 382 16.59 41.14 -42.15
CA SER A 382 16.78 42.41 -42.86
C SER A 382 17.90 42.25 -43.87
N VAL A 383 17.67 42.74 -45.08
CA VAL A 383 18.63 42.66 -46.17
C VAL A 383 18.91 44.04 -46.76
N THR A 384 20.17 44.37 -47.01
CA THR A 384 20.61 45.57 -47.75
C THR A 384 21.58 45.19 -48.82
N ALA A 385 21.56 45.94 -49.90
CA ALA A 385 22.53 45.77 -51.01
C ALA A 385 23.21 47.10 -51.30
N GLY A 386 24.51 47.06 -51.61
CA GLY A 386 25.32 48.22 -51.97
C GLY A 386 25.33 48.52 -53.51
N ASN A 387 26.10 49.52 -53.86
CA ASN A 387 26.33 49.92 -55.30
C ASN A 387 25.04 50.09 -56.11
N GLY A 388 23.97 50.63 -55.53
CA GLY A 388 22.71 50.85 -56.24
C GLY A 388 21.89 49.59 -56.58
N ALA A 389 22.32 48.43 -56.12
CA ALA A 389 21.56 47.22 -56.29
C ALA A 389 20.28 47.20 -55.38
N THR A 390 19.26 46.54 -55.88
CA THR A 390 17.93 46.45 -55.22
C THR A 390 17.64 45.04 -54.77
N THR A 391 17.11 44.90 -53.54
CA THR A 391 16.65 43.65 -52.96
C THR A 391 15.38 43.92 -52.11
N ALA A 392 14.64 42.87 -51.76
CA ALA A 392 13.59 42.98 -50.74
C ALA A 392 14.27 43.37 -49.41
N PRO A 393 13.76 44.40 -48.68
CA PRO A 393 14.37 44.89 -47.45
C PRO A 393 14.29 43.88 -46.32
N THR A 394 13.33 42.92 -46.38
CA THR A 394 13.18 41.81 -45.46
C THR A 394 12.78 40.55 -46.18
N VAL A 395 13.27 39.40 -45.66
CA VAL A 395 12.91 38.06 -46.13
C VAL A 395 12.63 37.17 -44.91
N THR A 396 11.82 36.10 -45.06
CA THR A 396 11.41 35.22 -43.95
C THR A 396 11.92 33.81 -44.18
N THR A 397 12.51 33.20 -43.13
CA THR A 397 13.10 31.85 -43.23
C THR A 397 12.04 30.77 -43.35
N GLN A 398 12.34 29.74 -44.14
CA GLN A 398 11.60 28.49 -44.32
C GLN A 398 11.73 27.58 -43.08
N PRO A 399 10.98 26.47 -42.99
CA PRO A 399 11.07 25.51 -41.86
C PRO A 399 12.47 24.96 -41.58
N ASP A 400 13.35 24.89 -42.58
CA ASP A 400 14.75 24.45 -42.47
C ASP A 400 15.72 25.58 -42.06
N GLY A 401 15.18 26.77 -41.73
CA GLY A 401 15.94 27.96 -41.33
C GLY A 401 16.61 28.67 -42.52
N THR A 402 16.41 28.28 -43.77
CA THR A 402 16.99 28.92 -44.93
C THR A 402 16.06 29.95 -45.55
N VAL A 403 16.63 30.91 -46.28
CA VAL A 403 15.88 31.86 -47.10
C VAL A 403 16.71 32.28 -48.29
N GLU A 404 16.09 32.41 -49.49
CA GLU A 404 16.71 32.95 -50.67
C GLU A 404 16.56 34.47 -50.74
N ILE A 405 17.64 35.12 -51.18
CA ILE A 405 17.74 36.59 -51.33
C ILE A 405 18.03 36.86 -52.82
N SER A 406 17.10 37.54 -53.47
CA SER A 406 17.24 37.98 -54.86
C SER A 406 17.71 39.43 -54.90
N VAL A 407 18.76 39.69 -55.66
CA VAL A 407 19.35 41.01 -55.79
C VAL A 407 19.47 41.36 -57.34
N THR A 408 18.96 42.50 -57.69
CA THR A 408 19.06 43.06 -59.13
C THR A 408 19.82 44.37 -59.13
N SER A 409 20.44 44.74 -60.26
CA SER A 409 21.13 46.04 -60.42
C SER A 409 21.06 46.52 -61.85
N GLN A 410 21.04 47.81 -62.02
CA GLN A 410 21.30 48.49 -63.31
C GLN A 410 22.77 48.97 -63.41
N THR A 411 23.53 48.82 -62.28
CA THR A 411 24.94 49.23 -62.22
C THR A 411 25.83 47.98 -62.26
N ALA A 412 26.71 47.85 -63.25
CA ALA A 412 27.70 46.78 -63.27
C ALA A 412 28.80 47.01 -62.21
N GLY A 413 29.32 45.89 -61.70
CA GLY A 413 30.34 45.91 -60.65
C GLY A 413 29.94 45.11 -59.44
N ILE A 414 30.71 45.22 -58.38
CA ILE A 414 30.50 44.49 -57.16
C ILE A 414 29.44 45.17 -56.25
N SER A 415 28.46 44.44 -55.82
CA SER A 415 27.48 44.85 -54.83
C SER A 415 27.62 43.99 -53.55
N THR A 416 27.90 44.60 -52.41
CA THR A 416 27.92 43.92 -51.11
C THR A 416 26.51 43.77 -50.63
N VAL A 417 26.05 42.49 -50.46
CA VAL A 417 24.75 42.13 -49.87
C VAL A 417 24.96 41.79 -48.39
N THR A 418 24.21 42.43 -47.53
CA THR A 418 24.28 42.25 -46.08
C THR A 418 22.95 41.74 -45.54
N ALA A 419 22.98 40.60 -44.85
CA ALA A 419 21.87 40.01 -44.14
C ALA A 419 22.05 40.24 -42.62
N THR A 420 21.00 40.67 -41.92
CA THR A 420 21.04 41.00 -40.49
C THR A 420 19.81 40.46 -39.77
N ILE A 421 20.03 39.82 -38.60
CA ILE A 421 19.00 39.44 -37.63
C ILE A 421 19.54 39.71 -36.24
N ASN A 422 18.74 40.34 -35.38
CA ASN A 422 19.20 40.80 -34.05
C ASN A 422 20.53 41.58 -34.18
N SER A 423 21.58 41.13 -33.49
CA SER A 423 22.93 41.72 -33.60
C SER A 423 23.87 40.96 -34.57
N SER A 424 23.39 39.89 -35.19
CA SER A 424 24.17 39.07 -36.12
C SER A 424 24.08 39.62 -37.53
N THR A 425 25.23 39.81 -38.15
CA THR A 425 25.35 40.36 -39.52
C THR A 425 26.38 39.55 -40.30
N LEU A 426 26.03 39.13 -41.54
CA LEU A 426 26.94 38.59 -42.51
C LEU A 426 26.77 39.30 -43.84
N SER A 427 27.90 39.49 -44.56
CA SER A 427 27.94 40.12 -45.89
C SER A 427 28.62 39.21 -46.91
N ARG A 428 28.17 39.30 -48.17
CA ARG A 428 28.77 38.65 -49.33
C ARG A 428 28.70 39.60 -50.52
N ASP A 429 29.73 39.56 -51.31
CA ASP A 429 29.79 40.29 -52.58
C ASP A 429 29.18 39.48 -53.73
N VAL A 430 28.39 40.11 -54.53
CA VAL A 430 27.91 39.59 -55.84
C VAL A 430 28.31 40.56 -56.92
N THR A 431 28.60 40.03 -58.15
CA THR A 431 29.05 40.77 -59.29
C THR A 431 27.93 40.94 -60.31
N PHE A 432 27.70 42.14 -60.78
CA PHE A 432 26.87 42.38 -61.97
C PHE A 432 27.72 42.74 -63.16
N ILE A 433 27.45 42.10 -64.30
CA ILE A 433 28.18 42.35 -65.58
C ILE A 433 27.38 43.29 -66.49
N ALA A 434 28.07 44.15 -67.25
CA ALA A 434 27.43 45.03 -68.20
C ALA A 434 26.80 44.22 -69.37
N ASP A 435 25.62 44.65 -69.86
CA ASP A 435 24.90 43.95 -70.95
C ASP A 435 25.47 44.23 -72.33
N VAL A 436 26.29 43.30 -72.77
CA VAL A 436 26.91 43.39 -74.12
C VAL A 436 25.89 43.43 -75.28
N ARG A 437 24.64 42.96 -75.04
CA ARG A 437 23.59 42.97 -76.10
C ARG A 437 23.00 44.33 -76.34
N THR A 438 23.15 45.27 -75.41
CA THR A 438 22.68 46.65 -75.49
C THR A 438 23.83 47.66 -75.73
N ALA A 439 24.98 47.17 -76.21
CA ALA A 439 26.16 47.97 -76.44
C ALA A 439 25.89 49.19 -77.39
N GLN A 440 26.29 50.38 -76.92
CA GLN A 440 26.16 51.62 -77.67
C GLN A 440 27.39 52.49 -77.46
N ILE A 441 27.67 53.38 -78.47
CA ILE A 441 28.71 54.39 -78.34
C ILE A 441 28.15 55.51 -77.43
N ALA A 442 28.71 55.67 -76.28
CA ALA A 442 28.31 56.69 -75.28
C ALA A 442 29.02 58.04 -75.56
N SER A 443 30.25 58.00 -76.02
CA SER A 443 30.97 59.23 -76.46
C SER A 443 32.03 58.91 -77.45
N LEU A 444 32.31 59.89 -78.31
CA LEU A 444 33.42 59.95 -79.25
C LEU A 444 34.13 61.32 -79.04
N GLU A 445 35.30 61.29 -78.50
CA GLU A 445 36.06 62.47 -78.13
C GLU A 445 37.38 62.52 -78.95
N VAL A 446 37.69 63.71 -79.52
CA VAL A 446 38.99 63.92 -80.16
C VAL A 446 40.03 64.15 -79.04
N THR A 447 40.99 63.26 -78.88
CA THR A 447 42.05 63.33 -77.88
C THR A 447 43.36 63.93 -78.40
N GLN A 448 43.57 63.92 -79.76
CA GLN A 448 44.62 64.59 -80.40
C GLN A 448 44.10 65.06 -81.77
N ASP A 449 44.29 66.39 -82.07
CA ASP A 449 43.87 67.06 -83.29
C ASP A 449 45.01 67.90 -83.85
N ASN A 450 44.89 68.41 -85.16
CA ASN A 450 45.83 69.19 -85.80
C ASN A 450 47.20 68.52 -86.00
N SER A 451 47.20 67.22 -86.18
CA SER A 451 48.43 66.50 -86.57
C SER A 451 48.84 66.89 -88.02
N VAL A 452 50.13 66.93 -88.23
CA VAL A 452 50.70 67.24 -89.60
C VAL A 452 50.27 66.15 -90.59
N ALA A 453 49.77 66.56 -91.78
CA ALA A 453 49.30 65.65 -92.79
C ALA A 453 50.51 65.02 -93.56
N ASP A 454 51.34 64.25 -92.87
CA ASP A 454 52.56 63.60 -93.37
C ASP A 454 52.38 62.06 -93.54
N GLY A 455 51.18 61.54 -93.30
CA GLY A 455 50.88 60.09 -93.35
C GLY A 455 51.44 59.26 -92.20
N ALA A 456 52.22 59.93 -91.30
CA ALA A 456 52.82 59.27 -90.16
C ALA A 456 52.18 59.74 -88.80
N MET A 457 51.89 61.03 -88.71
CA MET A 457 51.25 61.59 -87.51
C MET A 457 49.72 61.41 -87.55
N ALA A 458 49.19 60.76 -86.54
CA ALA A 458 47.77 60.43 -86.44
C ALA A 458 47.02 61.39 -85.50
N ASN A 459 45.83 61.88 -85.92
CA ASN A 459 44.83 62.34 -84.99
C ASN A 459 44.25 61.15 -84.23
N THR A 460 43.95 61.29 -82.99
CA THR A 460 43.42 60.21 -82.18
C THR A 460 42.05 60.56 -81.59
N LEU A 461 41.13 59.58 -81.68
CA LEU A 461 39.81 59.68 -81.09
C LEU A 461 39.68 58.60 -79.97
N ARG A 462 39.03 58.95 -78.90
CA ARG A 462 38.65 58.04 -77.86
C ARG A 462 37.16 57.72 -77.98
N VAL A 463 36.82 56.44 -78.05
CA VAL A 463 35.46 55.94 -78.12
C VAL A 463 35.14 55.32 -76.71
N LYS A 464 34.08 55.75 -76.15
CA LYS A 464 33.54 55.09 -74.95
C LYS A 464 32.33 54.27 -75.35
N VAL A 465 32.34 52.97 -75.04
CA VAL A 465 31.24 52.06 -75.30
C VAL A 465 30.62 51.69 -73.97
N THR A 466 29.31 51.83 -73.90
CA THR A 466 28.53 51.43 -72.70
C THR A 466 27.34 50.56 -73.10
N ASP A 467 26.72 49.91 -72.12
CA ASP A 467 25.38 49.33 -72.29
C ASP A 467 24.29 50.41 -72.22
N ALA A 468 23.01 50.02 -72.30
CA ALA A 468 21.86 50.93 -72.24
C ALA A 468 21.74 51.69 -70.90
N PHE A 469 22.36 51.23 -69.84
CA PHE A 469 22.33 51.80 -68.46
C PHE A 469 23.61 52.63 -68.18
N GLY A 470 24.54 52.73 -69.16
CA GLY A 470 25.77 53.49 -69.04
C GLY A 470 26.96 52.75 -68.44
N ASN A 471 26.86 51.44 -68.24
CA ASN A 471 27.96 50.62 -67.75
C ASN A 471 29.00 50.42 -68.86
N ALA A 472 30.28 50.62 -68.55
CA ALA A 472 31.37 50.49 -69.49
C ALA A 472 31.52 49.05 -70.01
N LEU A 473 31.63 48.90 -71.30
CA LEU A 473 31.81 47.61 -71.97
C LEU A 473 33.27 47.48 -72.46
N ALA A 474 33.97 46.51 -71.86
CA ALA A 474 35.33 46.15 -72.37
C ALA A 474 35.26 45.07 -73.45
N GLY A 475 36.30 45.06 -74.37
CA GLY A 475 36.47 44.03 -75.36
C GLY A 475 35.50 44.11 -76.58
N GLN A 476 34.78 45.25 -76.73
CA GLN A 476 33.90 45.44 -77.88
C GLN A 476 34.66 45.89 -79.14
N THR A 477 34.27 45.35 -80.30
CA THR A 477 34.81 45.81 -81.56
C THR A 477 34.03 47.01 -82.05
N VAL A 478 34.73 48.12 -82.34
CA VAL A 478 34.14 49.37 -82.88
C VAL A 478 34.75 49.61 -84.25
N SER A 479 33.89 49.75 -85.28
CA SER A 479 34.27 50.03 -86.65
C SER A 479 33.84 51.41 -87.11
#